data_f40d95cf5ccc07411907a049b49b1fb7
#
_entry.id   f40d95cf5ccc07411907a049b49b1fb7
#
_cell.length_a   1.000
_cell.length_b   1.000
_cell.length_c   1.000
_cell.angle_alpha   90.00
_cell.angle_beta   90.00
_cell.angle_gamma   90.00
#
_symmetry.space_group_name_H-M   'P 1'
#
loop_
_entity.id
_entity.type
_entity.pdbx_description
1 polymer ?
#
loop_
_entity_poly.entity_id
_entity_poly.type
_entity_poly.pdbx_seq_one_letter_code
_entity_poly.pdbx_strand_id
1 'polypeptide(L)'
;PFYEEGAQLVQVGSHQTDPYGTHPLEKVALDKMWLEPWRPGCAMCFRQELLPQLEAIWFPACAHDLLLWAVGIAVGGAWILNEELIDQRRHSGNNTPSNAKTRKIRGGLMELYTTLSGKILQNQQQLTLPPENVQMVEQLNRFYAKRGAAIRSGNPLQLAGLLADLKLYPTGKAWLADCLAALR
;
A
#
# COMPACT_ATOMS: atom_id res chain seq x y z
N PRO A 1 7.99 -17.12 -7.10
CA PRO A 1 9.22 -16.81 -7.82
C PRO A 1 8.93 -15.88 -9.00
N PHE A 2 9.95 -15.12 -9.45
CA PHE A 2 9.87 -14.23 -10.59
C PHE A 2 10.85 -14.69 -11.66
N TYR A 3 10.47 -14.59 -12.94
CA TYR A 3 11.36 -14.84 -14.05
C TYR A 3 11.19 -13.78 -15.15
N GLU A 4 12.26 -13.51 -15.89
CA GLU A 4 12.24 -12.63 -17.06
C GLU A 4 12.08 -13.46 -18.34
N GLU A 5 11.35 -12.95 -19.31
CA GLU A 5 11.17 -13.60 -20.60
C GLU A 5 12.52 -13.70 -21.32
N GLY A 6 12.95 -14.94 -21.66
CA GLY A 6 14.25 -15.20 -22.28
C GLY A 6 15.43 -15.36 -21.31
N ALA A 7 15.24 -15.17 -20.01
CA ALA A 7 16.24 -15.44 -18.98
C ALA A 7 16.04 -16.82 -18.33
N GLN A 8 17.12 -17.39 -17.80
CA GLN A 8 16.99 -18.54 -16.93
C GLN A 8 16.14 -18.17 -15.71
N LEU A 9 15.28 -19.10 -15.27
CA LEU A 9 14.54 -18.98 -14.03
C LEU A 9 15.49 -18.61 -12.89
N VAL A 10 15.44 -17.36 -12.47
CA VAL A 10 16.15 -16.90 -11.29
C VAL A 10 15.16 -17.07 -10.13
N GLN A 11 15.44 -18.06 -9.27
CA GLN A 11 14.75 -18.17 -8.00
C GLN A 11 15.14 -16.98 -7.14
N VAL A 12 14.37 -15.89 -7.24
CA VAL A 12 14.50 -14.78 -6.31
C VAL A 12 13.90 -15.29 -5.00
N GLY A 13 14.77 -15.55 -4.03
CA GLY A 13 14.34 -15.98 -2.70
C GLY A 13 13.33 -14.97 -2.14
N SER A 14 12.06 -15.32 -2.25
CA SER A 14 10.93 -14.47 -1.84
C SER A 14 10.84 -14.33 -0.32
N HIS A 15 11.47 -15.23 0.41
CA HIS A 15 11.29 -15.35 1.86
C HIS A 15 12.19 -14.44 2.71
N GLN A 16 13.29 -13.93 2.16
CA GLN A 16 14.21 -13.08 2.93
C GLN A 16 13.68 -11.69 3.25
N THR A 17 12.56 -11.31 2.66
CA THR A 17 11.96 -9.98 2.84
C THR A 17 10.49 -10.03 3.22
N ASP A 18 9.93 -11.19 3.57
CA ASP A 18 8.54 -11.28 3.99
C ASP A 18 8.41 -10.73 5.43
N PRO A 19 7.79 -9.57 5.61
CA PRO A 19 7.65 -8.95 6.93
C PRO A 19 6.63 -9.68 7.82
N TYR A 20 5.91 -10.65 7.26
CA TYR A 20 4.82 -11.35 7.94
C TYR A 20 5.21 -12.73 8.48
N GLY A 21 6.50 -13.11 8.37
CA GLY A 21 7.07 -14.24 9.09
C GLY A 21 7.00 -15.60 8.39
N THR A 22 7.14 -16.66 9.16
CA THR A 22 7.35 -18.04 8.68
C THR A 22 6.15 -18.98 8.90
N HIS A 23 5.05 -18.48 9.47
CA HIS A 23 3.85 -19.30 9.65
C HIS A 23 3.13 -19.53 8.32
N PRO A 24 2.54 -20.71 8.08
CA PRO A 24 1.87 -21.01 6.81
C PRO A 24 0.65 -20.11 6.57
N LEU A 25 -0.01 -19.61 7.61
CA LEU A 25 -1.14 -18.69 7.52
C LEU A 25 -1.03 -17.64 8.62
N GLU A 26 -0.94 -16.37 8.24
CA GLU A 26 -0.79 -15.26 9.17
C GLU A 26 -1.85 -14.18 8.96
N LYS A 27 -2.43 -13.69 10.06
CA LYS A 27 -3.35 -12.56 10.02
C LYS A 27 -2.57 -11.27 9.89
N VAL A 28 -2.98 -10.45 8.92
CA VAL A 28 -2.37 -9.13 8.69
C VAL A 28 -3.06 -8.10 9.59
N ALA A 29 -2.28 -7.45 10.44
CA ALA A 29 -2.75 -6.32 11.24
C ALA A 29 -2.66 -5.02 10.44
N LEU A 30 -3.55 -4.08 10.75
CA LEU A 30 -3.47 -2.73 10.19
C LEU A 30 -2.32 -1.96 10.84
N ASP A 31 -1.38 -1.52 10.01
CA ASP A 31 -0.22 -0.73 10.44
C ASP A 31 0.08 0.40 9.44
N LYS A 32 1.20 1.07 9.63
CA LYS A 32 1.66 2.16 8.75
C LYS A 32 1.96 1.75 7.30
N MET A 33 2.08 0.46 7.02
CA MET A 33 2.35 -0.10 5.68
C MET A 33 1.10 -0.65 4.98
N TRP A 34 -0.05 -0.54 5.60
CA TRP A 34 -1.29 -1.18 5.15
C TRP A 34 -1.71 -0.90 3.71
N LEU A 35 -1.29 0.23 3.10
CA LEU A 35 -1.54 0.55 1.69
C LEU A 35 -0.40 0.13 0.75
N GLU A 36 0.60 -0.57 1.25
CA GLU A 36 1.67 -1.11 0.41
C GLU A 36 1.43 -2.62 0.21
N PRO A 37 0.80 -3.03 -0.91
CA PRO A 37 0.48 -4.43 -1.14
C PRO A 37 1.76 -5.23 -1.42
N TRP A 38 2.00 -6.23 -0.61
CA TRP A 38 3.14 -7.15 -0.75
C TRP A 38 2.88 -8.27 -1.74
N ARG A 39 1.62 -8.46 -2.14
CA ARG A 39 1.21 -9.52 -3.06
C ARG A 39 0.53 -8.93 -4.30
N PRO A 40 0.83 -9.44 -5.50
CA PRO A 40 0.16 -8.99 -6.72
C PRO A 40 -1.30 -9.46 -6.72
N GLY A 41 -2.16 -8.75 -7.46
CA GLY A 41 -3.60 -9.05 -7.52
C GLY A 41 -3.92 -10.48 -7.95
N CYS A 42 -3.10 -11.09 -8.81
CA CYS A 42 -3.25 -12.51 -9.21
C CYS A 42 -3.00 -13.51 -8.07
N ALA A 43 -2.38 -13.06 -6.96
CA ALA A 43 -2.16 -13.86 -5.76
C ALA A 43 -3.17 -13.55 -4.64
N MET A 44 -4.25 -12.84 -4.94
CA MET A 44 -5.28 -12.47 -3.98
C MET A 44 -6.58 -13.20 -4.27
N CYS A 45 -7.26 -13.62 -3.21
CA CYS A 45 -8.64 -14.08 -3.26
C CYS A 45 -9.44 -13.40 -2.15
N PHE A 46 -10.75 -13.26 -2.35
CA PHE A 46 -11.64 -12.64 -1.38
C PHE A 46 -13.00 -13.29 -1.43
N ARG A 47 -13.77 -13.10 -0.37
CA ARG A 47 -15.15 -13.60 -0.31
C ARG A 47 -16.07 -12.74 -1.17
N GLN A 48 -16.95 -13.37 -1.92
CA GLN A 48 -17.89 -12.69 -2.84
C GLN A 48 -18.75 -11.64 -2.12
N GLU A 49 -19.08 -11.86 -0.84
CA GLU A 49 -19.90 -10.96 -0.03
C GLU A 49 -19.25 -9.57 0.19
N LEU A 50 -17.95 -9.46 -0.04
CA LEU A 50 -17.25 -8.16 0.00
C LEU A 50 -17.46 -7.31 -1.26
N LEU A 51 -17.93 -7.90 -2.36
CA LEU A 51 -17.99 -7.20 -3.65
C LEU A 51 -18.80 -5.90 -3.61
N PRO A 52 -20.01 -5.82 -3.03
CA PRO A 52 -20.75 -4.57 -2.95
C PRO A 52 -20.03 -3.48 -2.15
N GLN A 53 -19.26 -3.87 -1.13
CA GLN A 53 -18.47 -2.95 -0.30
C GLN A 53 -17.27 -2.42 -1.09
N LEU A 54 -16.61 -3.26 -1.87
CA LEU A 54 -15.49 -2.87 -2.74
C LEU A 54 -15.95 -1.93 -3.84
N GLU A 55 -17.12 -2.19 -4.46
CA GLU A 55 -17.72 -1.33 -5.48
C GLU A 55 -18.04 0.07 -4.94
N ALA A 56 -18.56 0.18 -3.72
CA ALA A 56 -18.87 1.46 -3.07
C ALA A 56 -17.62 2.33 -2.83
N ILE A 57 -16.47 1.71 -2.65
CA ILE A 57 -15.19 2.40 -2.35
C ILE A 57 -14.36 2.63 -3.61
N TRP A 58 -14.51 1.77 -4.61
CA TRP A 58 -13.70 1.83 -5.82
C TRP A 58 -13.79 3.17 -6.55
N PHE A 59 -12.70 3.55 -7.21
CA PHE A 59 -12.62 4.71 -8.10
C PHE A 59 -11.53 4.45 -9.18
N PRO A 60 -11.60 5.10 -10.37
CA PRO A 60 -10.77 4.74 -11.54
C PRO A 60 -9.26 4.76 -11.33
N ALA A 61 -8.75 5.57 -10.40
CA ALA A 61 -7.32 5.62 -10.10
C ALA A 61 -6.85 4.52 -9.13
N CYS A 62 -7.79 3.75 -8.52
CA CYS A 62 -7.48 2.72 -7.56
C CYS A 62 -7.35 1.36 -8.25
N ALA A 63 -6.15 0.79 -8.23
CA ALA A 63 -5.93 -0.56 -8.70
C ALA A 63 -6.69 -1.57 -7.82
N HIS A 64 -7.22 -2.63 -8.42
CA HIS A 64 -8.04 -3.62 -7.73
C HIS A 64 -7.29 -4.34 -6.59
N ASP A 65 -6.02 -4.62 -6.78
CA ASP A 65 -5.16 -5.27 -5.78
C ASP A 65 -4.93 -4.37 -4.56
N LEU A 66 -4.70 -3.08 -4.77
CA LEU A 66 -4.61 -2.10 -3.70
C LEU A 66 -5.93 -1.98 -2.94
N LEU A 67 -7.07 -1.95 -3.65
CA LEU A 67 -8.40 -1.89 -3.05
C LEU A 67 -8.67 -3.11 -2.15
N LEU A 68 -8.48 -4.31 -2.71
CA LEU A 68 -8.70 -5.58 -1.99
C LEU A 68 -7.84 -5.66 -0.73
N TRP A 69 -6.57 -5.31 -0.86
CA TRP A 69 -5.62 -5.31 0.24
C TRP A 69 -6.02 -4.31 1.32
N ALA A 70 -6.28 -3.06 0.94
CA ALA A 70 -6.65 -2.00 1.87
C ALA A 70 -7.92 -2.31 2.66
N VAL A 71 -8.99 -2.73 1.97
CA VAL A 71 -10.27 -3.05 2.61
C VAL A 71 -10.13 -4.30 3.47
N GLY A 72 -9.49 -5.35 2.96
CA GLY A 72 -9.28 -6.59 3.72
C GLY A 72 -8.56 -6.36 5.05
N ILE A 73 -7.51 -5.52 5.06
CA ILE A 73 -6.80 -5.17 6.30
C ILE A 73 -7.65 -4.26 7.18
N ALA A 74 -8.31 -3.24 6.59
CA ALA A 74 -9.10 -2.28 7.37
C ALA A 74 -10.24 -2.96 8.15
N VAL A 75 -10.89 -3.98 7.57
CA VAL A 75 -11.92 -4.78 8.27
C VAL A 75 -11.33 -5.83 9.22
N GLY A 76 -10.01 -5.95 9.30
CA GLY A 76 -9.34 -6.96 10.13
C GLY A 76 -9.49 -8.40 9.63
N GLY A 77 -9.78 -8.57 8.33
CA GLY A 77 -10.04 -9.86 7.68
C GLY A 77 -8.97 -10.33 6.70
N ALA A 78 -7.84 -9.65 6.60
CA ALA A 78 -6.77 -10.04 5.68
C ALA A 78 -5.86 -11.11 6.30
N TRP A 79 -5.48 -12.08 5.46
CA TRP A 79 -4.57 -13.18 5.80
C TRP A 79 -3.56 -13.38 4.69
N ILE A 80 -2.34 -13.73 5.03
CA ILE A 80 -1.30 -14.13 4.08
C ILE A 80 -1.08 -15.63 4.23
N LEU A 81 -1.13 -16.32 3.10
CA LEU A 81 -0.66 -17.70 2.98
C LEU A 81 0.79 -17.66 2.49
N ASN A 82 1.72 -18.09 3.35
CA ASN A 82 3.16 -18.09 3.09
C ASN A 82 3.59 -19.36 2.34
N GLU A 83 2.97 -19.60 1.19
CA GLU A 83 3.29 -20.70 0.27
C GLU A 83 3.52 -20.14 -1.14
N GLU A 84 4.46 -20.73 -1.87
CA GLU A 84 4.74 -20.38 -3.27
C GLU A 84 3.74 -21.08 -4.19
N LEU A 85 2.61 -20.42 -4.46
CA LEU A 85 1.53 -21.00 -5.28
C LEU A 85 1.53 -20.47 -6.72
N ILE A 86 2.25 -19.37 -7.00
CA ILE A 86 2.19 -18.66 -8.28
C ILE A 86 3.59 -18.24 -8.72
N ASP A 87 3.90 -18.55 -9.98
CA ASP A 87 5.06 -18.02 -10.67
C ASP A 87 4.67 -16.74 -11.45
N GLN A 88 5.28 -15.61 -11.11
CA GLN A 88 5.02 -14.35 -11.79
C GLN A 88 6.12 -14.03 -12.81
N ARG A 89 5.77 -14.04 -14.10
CA ARG A 89 6.64 -13.60 -15.17
C ARG A 89 6.82 -12.08 -15.18
N ARG A 90 8.06 -11.62 -15.26
CA ARG A 90 8.39 -10.22 -15.47
C ARG A 90 8.91 -9.99 -16.89
N HIS A 91 8.42 -8.94 -17.52
CA HIS A 91 8.87 -8.48 -18.85
C HIS A 91 8.67 -6.96 -18.95
N SER A 92 9.25 -6.36 -19.99
CA SER A 92 9.21 -4.90 -20.20
C SER A 92 7.80 -4.31 -20.38
N GLY A 93 6.80 -5.13 -20.70
CA GLY A 93 5.40 -4.73 -20.81
C GLY A 93 4.59 -4.83 -19.51
N ASN A 94 5.20 -5.11 -18.37
CA ASN A 94 4.47 -5.12 -17.11
C ASN A 94 4.06 -3.71 -16.68
N ASN A 95 2.80 -3.55 -16.27
CA ASN A 95 2.21 -2.25 -15.91
C ASN A 95 2.71 -1.69 -14.57
N THR A 96 3.47 -2.45 -13.78
CA THR A 96 3.96 -1.99 -12.47
C THR A 96 5.25 -1.21 -12.63
N PRO A 97 5.26 0.13 -12.44
CA PRO A 97 6.48 0.92 -12.54
C PRO A 97 7.47 0.54 -11.45
N SER A 98 8.70 0.26 -11.85
CA SER A 98 9.76 -0.18 -10.92
C SER A 98 10.28 0.92 -9.99
N ASN A 99 9.93 2.20 -10.18
CA ASN A 99 10.54 3.31 -9.43
C ASN A 99 9.64 4.55 -9.32
N ALA A 100 9.05 4.77 -8.15
CA ALA A 100 8.37 6.03 -7.78
C ALA A 100 9.39 7.11 -7.34
N LYS A 101 10.22 7.61 -8.26
CA LYS A 101 11.33 8.51 -7.90
C LYS A 101 11.04 10.01 -8.06
N THR A 102 9.98 10.39 -8.77
CA THR A 102 9.69 11.80 -9.04
C THR A 102 8.68 12.40 -8.06
N ARG A 103 8.75 13.73 -7.87
CA ARG A 103 7.77 14.52 -7.09
C ARG A 103 6.33 14.21 -7.52
N LYS A 104 6.07 14.22 -8.84
CA LYS A 104 4.75 13.97 -9.41
C LYS A 104 4.21 12.59 -9.01
N ILE A 105 5.01 11.53 -9.18
CA ILE A 105 4.60 10.16 -8.90
C ILE A 105 4.37 9.97 -7.39
N ARG A 106 5.30 10.44 -6.55
CA ARG A 106 5.17 10.31 -5.09
C ARG A 106 4.01 11.13 -4.53
N GLY A 107 3.82 12.36 -5.03
CA GLY A 107 2.69 13.20 -4.67
C GLY A 107 1.35 12.59 -5.08
N GLY A 108 1.27 12.03 -6.29
CA GLY A 108 0.10 11.32 -6.78
C GLY A 108 -0.21 10.04 -5.98
N LEU A 109 0.82 9.30 -5.55
CA LEU A 109 0.63 8.13 -4.68
C LEU A 109 0.03 8.53 -3.32
N MET A 110 0.49 9.62 -2.72
CA MET A 110 -0.08 10.11 -1.46
C MET A 110 -1.52 10.60 -1.63
N GLU A 111 -1.86 11.18 -2.76
CA GLU A 111 -3.24 11.56 -3.09
C GLU A 111 -4.15 10.33 -3.23
N LEU A 112 -3.66 9.29 -3.93
CA LEU A 112 -4.34 7.99 -4.04
C LEU A 112 -4.61 7.41 -2.65
N TYR A 113 -3.60 7.36 -1.77
CA TYR A 113 -3.73 6.83 -0.41
C TYR A 113 -4.68 7.67 0.45
N THR A 114 -4.64 9.00 0.32
CA THR A 114 -5.56 9.89 1.02
C THR A 114 -7.00 9.66 0.56
N THR A 115 -7.23 9.53 -0.75
CA THR A 115 -8.56 9.28 -1.30
C THR A 115 -9.11 7.92 -0.87
N LEU A 116 -8.30 6.87 -0.98
CA LEU A 116 -8.71 5.51 -0.63
C LEU A 116 -9.04 5.39 0.86
N SER A 117 -8.14 5.85 1.74
CA SER A 117 -8.39 5.82 3.18
C SER A 117 -9.57 6.68 3.60
N GLY A 118 -9.78 7.84 2.94
CA GLY A 118 -10.95 8.69 3.14
C GLY A 118 -12.26 7.99 2.76
N LYS A 119 -12.29 7.29 1.62
CA LYS A 119 -13.46 6.49 1.21
C LYS A 119 -13.75 5.32 2.15
N ILE A 120 -12.72 4.65 2.65
CA ILE A 120 -12.87 3.60 3.67
C ILE A 120 -13.50 4.18 4.94
N LEU A 121 -13.04 5.35 5.43
CA LEU A 121 -13.62 6.02 6.59
C LEU A 121 -15.07 6.46 6.36
N GLN A 122 -15.41 6.99 5.19
CA GLN A 122 -16.78 7.35 4.84
C GLN A 122 -17.74 6.16 4.88
N ASN A 123 -17.24 4.96 4.60
CA ASN A 123 -18.00 3.71 4.58
C ASN A 123 -17.74 2.83 5.82
N GLN A 124 -17.15 3.37 6.91
CA GLN A 124 -16.72 2.62 8.08
C GLN A 124 -17.82 1.78 8.75
N GLN A 125 -19.07 2.26 8.75
CA GLN A 125 -20.20 1.54 9.32
C GLN A 125 -20.61 0.36 8.42
N GLN A 126 -20.70 0.58 7.12
CA GLN A 126 -21.03 -0.46 6.15
C GLN A 126 -19.95 -1.57 6.11
N LEU A 127 -18.69 -1.19 6.26
CA LEU A 127 -17.56 -2.09 6.35
C LEU A 127 -17.42 -2.77 7.72
N THR A 128 -18.13 -2.30 8.73
CA THR A 128 -18.00 -2.77 10.12
C THR A 128 -16.55 -2.72 10.59
N LEU A 129 -15.89 -1.56 10.40
CA LEU A 129 -14.50 -1.38 10.80
C LEU A 129 -14.35 -1.51 12.33
N PRO A 130 -13.34 -2.25 12.83
CA PRO A 130 -12.99 -2.22 14.25
C PRO A 130 -12.64 -0.80 14.70
N PRO A 131 -13.06 -0.35 15.90
CA PRO A 131 -12.81 1.02 16.38
C PRO A 131 -11.33 1.41 16.38
N GLU A 132 -10.45 0.48 16.74
CA GLU A 132 -9.00 0.67 16.71
C GLU A 132 -8.48 0.90 15.28
N ASN A 133 -9.04 0.21 14.29
CA ASN A 133 -8.70 0.40 12.90
C ASN A 133 -9.19 1.75 12.37
N VAL A 134 -10.39 2.21 12.79
CA VAL A 134 -10.89 3.55 12.44
C VAL A 134 -9.89 4.61 12.88
N GLN A 135 -9.43 4.57 14.14
CA GLN A 135 -8.47 5.55 14.66
C GLN A 135 -7.14 5.53 13.88
N MET A 136 -6.64 4.34 13.57
CA MET A 136 -5.40 4.20 12.79
C MET A 136 -5.57 4.72 11.36
N VAL A 137 -6.66 4.38 10.67
CA VAL A 137 -6.94 4.86 9.31
C VAL A 137 -7.09 6.38 9.28
N GLU A 138 -7.76 6.98 10.27
CA GLU A 138 -7.85 8.45 10.39
C GLU A 138 -6.47 9.09 10.57
N GLN A 139 -5.62 8.53 11.42
CA GLN A 139 -4.26 9.03 11.64
C GLN A 139 -3.44 8.97 10.35
N LEU A 140 -3.49 7.83 9.66
CA LEU A 140 -2.77 7.63 8.40
C LEU A 140 -3.33 8.49 7.27
N ASN A 141 -4.66 8.68 7.17
CA ASN A 141 -5.26 9.57 6.19
C ASN A 141 -4.75 11.01 6.34
N ARG A 142 -4.75 11.55 7.57
CA ARG A 142 -4.19 12.88 7.86
C ARG A 142 -2.69 12.96 7.50
N PHE A 143 -1.94 11.90 7.80
CA PHE A 143 -0.53 11.81 7.48
C PHE A 143 -0.29 11.81 5.95
N TYR A 144 -1.03 11.01 5.19
CA TYR A 144 -0.90 10.98 3.72
C TYR A 144 -1.23 12.32 3.09
N ALA A 145 -2.28 13.00 3.55
CA ALA A 145 -2.65 14.33 3.08
C ALA A 145 -1.52 15.35 3.34
N LYS A 146 -0.99 15.39 4.58
CA LYS A 146 0.12 16.26 4.99
C LYS A 146 1.39 15.96 4.19
N ARG A 147 1.74 14.68 4.08
CA ARG A 147 2.90 14.20 3.32
C ARG A 147 2.81 14.56 1.84
N GLY A 148 1.64 14.32 1.22
CA GLY A 148 1.38 14.67 -0.16
C GLY A 148 1.48 16.16 -0.45
N ALA A 149 0.95 17.00 0.44
CA ALA A 149 1.06 18.46 0.35
C ALA A 149 2.53 18.93 0.41
N ALA A 150 3.30 18.40 1.37
CA ALA A 150 4.71 18.74 1.53
C ALA A 150 5.55 18.32 0.31
N ILE A 151 5.33 17.11 -0.23
CA ILE A 151 6.01 16.63 -1.43
C ILE A 151 5.67 17.53 -2.64
N ARG A 152 4.38 17.83 -2.87
CA ARG A 152 3.95 18.62 -4.02
C ARG A 152 4.45 20.06 -3.96
N SER A 153 4.45 20.65 -2.77
CA SER A 153 4.95 22.03 -2.59
C SER A 153 6.47 22.14 -2.78
N GLY A 154 7.21 21.08 -2.42
CA GLY A 154 8.68 21.11 -2.36
C GLY A 154 9.21 22.07 -1.28
N ASN A 155 8.36 22.54 -0.36
CA ASN A 155 8.76 23.47 0.69
C ASN A 155 9.60 22.75 1.77
N PRO A 156 10.87 23.16 1.99
CA PRO A 156 11.75 22.53 2.96
C PRO A 156 11.20 22.54 4.39
N LEU A 157 10.48 23.60 4.80
CA LEU A 157 9.88 23.68 6.14
C LEU A 157 8.75 22.68 6.32
N GLN A 158 7.92 22.47 5.28
CA GLN A 158 6.88 21.46 5.32
C GLN A 158 7.47 20.04 5.36
N LEU A 159 8.52 19.78 4.59
CA LEU A 159 9.24 18.51 4.61
C LEU A 159 9.90 18.24 5.96
N ALA A 160 10.53 19.26 6.56
CA ALA A 160 11.07 19.17 7.91
C ALA A 160 9.98 18.93 8.96
N GLY A 161 8.80 19.54 8.80
CA GLY A 161 7.65 19.33 9.66
C GLY A 161 7.11 17.89 9.68
N LEU A 162 7.47 17.06 8.68
CA LEU A 162 7.14 15.64 8.65
C LEU A 162 8.02 14.79 9.59
N LEU A 163 9.10 15.36 10.14
CA LEU A 163 9.93 14.67 11.15
C LEU A 163 9.13 14.32 12.40
N ALA A 164 8.14 15.14 12.76
CA ALA A 164 7.23 14.83 13.87
C ALA A 164 6.38 13.56 13.62
N ASP A 165 6.21 13.17 12.36
CA ASP A 165 5.40 12.04 11.93
C ASP A 165 6.24 10.84 11.46
N LEU A 166 7.55 10.80 11.77
CA LEU A 166 8.46 9.73 11.31
C LEU A 166 7.97 8.32 11.69
N LYS A 167 7.29 8.18 12.82
CA LYS A 167 6.70 6.90 13.24
C LYS A 167 5.64 6.35 12.28
N LEU A 168 5.02 7.23 11.47
CA LEU A 168 3.99 6.86 10.48
C LEU A 168 4.60 6.54 9.11
N TYR A 169 5.88 6.82 8.91
CA TYR A 169 6.57 6.42 7.69
C TYR A 169 6.82 4.91 7.67
N PRO A 170 6.72 4.24 6.51
CA PRO A 170 7.09 2.84 6.36
C PRO A 170 8.51 2.57 6.87
N THR A 171 9.45 3.42 6.47
CA THR A 171 10.84 3.39 6.92
C THR A 171 11.40 4.82 7.02
N GLY A 172 12.45 5.02 7.81
CA GLY A 172 13.15 6.32 7.85
C GLY A 172 13.74 6.75 6.50
N LYS A 173 14.11 5.78 5.65
CA LYS A 173 14.57 6.05 4.27
C LYS A 173 13.46 6.64 3.38
N ALA A 174 12.18 6.36 3.68
CA ALA A 174 11.07 6.88 2.89
C ALA A 174 10.93 8.40 3.02
N TRP A 175 11.15 8.98 4.23
CA TRP A 175 11.19 10.43 4.43
C TRP A 175 12.33 11.08 3.63
N LEU A 176 13.54 10.50 3.69
CA LEU A 176 14.67 11.01 2.91
C LEU A 176 14.39 10.98 1.40
N ALA A 177 13.75 9.90 0.93
CA ALA A 177 13.36 9.78 -0.46
C ALA A 177 12.30 10.81 -0.87
N ASP A 178 11.41 11.23 0.04
CA ASP A 178 10.46 12.33 -0.20
C ASP A 178 11.19 13.68 -0.33
N CYS A 179 12.16 13.95 0.54
CA CYS A 179 12.99 15.15 0.44
C CYS A 179 13.75 15.22 -0.90
N LEU A 180 14.37 14.10 -1.30
CA LEU A 180 15.09 14.03 -2.58
C LEU A 180 14.15 14.16 -3.80
N ALA A 181 12.94 13.63 -3.73
CA ALA A 181 11.95 13.78 -4.79
C ALA A 181 11.39 15.20 -4.89
N ALA A 182 11.24 15.88 -3.75
CA ALA A 182 10.72 17.24 -3.69
C ALA A 182 11.72 18.29 -4.24
N LEU A 183 13.02 17.94 -4.25
CA LEU A 183 14.08 18.81 -4.80
C LEU A 183 14.27 18.65 -6.32
N ARG A 184 13.63 17.64 -6.93
CA ARG A 184 13.66 17.32 -8.36
C ARG A 184 12.34 17.66 -9.04
#